data_655bff65bdc4fb8b947d8d4b803adc51
#
_entry.id   655bff65bdc4fb8b947d8d4b803adc51
#
_cell.length_a   1.000
_cell.length_b   1.000
_cell.length_c   1.000
_cell.angle_alpha   90.00
_cell.angle_beta   90.00
_cell.angle_gamma   90.00
#
_symmetry.space_group_name_H-M   'P 1'
#
loop_
_entity.id
_entity.type
_entity.pdbx_description
1 polymer ?
#
loop_
_entity_poly.entity_id
_entity_poly.type
_entity_poly.pdbx_seq_one_letter_code
_entity_poly.pdbx_strand_id
1 'polypeptide(L)'
;MAVSRRHWLLGTTICLALPRLARAQTAPAAAPSFDPTVVAAPHLEPAIPRPAQQAEAARKLAALRARTGRAPNVLIFLVDDMGWGDCGAYGGGMLIGAPTPHIDALAAGGLKLFSCYSQPTCTPSRAAIITGRLPTRSGLTRPILSGERPTANPWADEKTTAAMLSEAGYQTGMSGKWHLGEGDGLNPHQVGYDEYYGILTVTSEMSQQLDQRLYPDLVLRPDRLAAVRAAAPPEITKGRKGGPLEVDRAVDSTAELSMLDQRFAEFSEGFIRRQVQAQKPFYLMHSFARLHNDNFPAPGYAGRSPAGFPHRDAIVETDDIVGRLMAVLRETGQEENTLVFLTSDNGGNEDAWPDGSYQPFRGGKGTTWEGGVRVPGIAYWPGMIKAGRQSDGLFDQCDMFNTPLSIAGIVDRISPDRYIDGVDQAGFLLADDGQSCRDIIFMYSENTLTAARWMEFKVHWRVFLNQAVRRNLDENTLVQVGIAPWVYNLHMDPKEQASQGHLRFEWGIPQVMQRVGRHNATFERFPRKDIGLRQ
;
A
#
# COMPACT_ATOMS: atom_id res chain seq x y z
N MET A 1 -41.70 -42.79 -60.71
CA MET A 1 -41.98 -42.34 -62.09
C MET A 1 -41.25 -41.04 -62.24
N ALA A 2 -40.08 -40.97 -62.84
CA ALA A 2 -39.75 -40.79 -64.22
C ALA A 2 -40.48 -39.55 -64.81
N VAL A 3 -39.79 -38.53 -65.27
CA VAL A 3 -39.06 -38.23 -66.51
C VAL A 3 -38.71 -36.73 -66.47
N SER A 4 -37.45 -36.28 -66.55
CA SER A 4 -36.62 -35.93 -67.69
C SER A 4 -37.09 -34.73 -68.54
N ARG A 5 -36.28 -33.65 -68.67
CA ARG A 5 -35.45 -33.22 -69.83
C ARG A 5 -35.06 -31.75 -69.78
N ARG A 6 -33.79 -31.56 -69.88
CA ARG A 6 -32.92 -30.53 -70.52
C ARG A 6 -33.58 -29.55 -71.48
N HIS A 7 -33.10 -28.25 -71.42
CA HIS A 7 -32.71 -27.51 -72.62
C HIS A 7 -31.60 -26.49 -72.23
N TRP A 8 -30.58 -26.46 -73.02
CA TRP A 8 -29.44 -25.53 -73.06
C TRP A 8 -29.88 -24.26 -73.80
N LEU A 9 -29.48 -23.08 -73.31
CA LEU A 9 -29.29 -21.88 -74.13
C LEU A 9 -28.01 -21.19 -73.73
N LEU A 10 -27.11 -21.11 -74.70
CA LEU A 10 -25.86 -20.34 -74.70
C LEU A 10 -26.19 -18.84 -74.74
N GLY A 11 -25.75 -18.08 -73.79
CA GLY A 11 -25.76 -16.64 -73.82
C GLY A 11 -24.34 -16.12 -73.54
N THR A 12 -23.73 -15.61 -74.60
CA THR A 12 -22.43 -14.92 -74.60
C THR A 12 -22.56 -13.61 -73.80
N THR A 13 -21.92 -13.53 -72.67
CA THR A 13 -21.83 -12.29 -71.86
C THR A 13 -20.48 -11.62 -72.11
N ILE A 14 -20.51 -10.45 -72.71
CA ILE A 14 -19.36 -9.56 -72.90
C ILE A 14 -18.99 -8.96 -71.51
N CYS A 15 -17.81 -9.31 -71.01
CA CYS A 15 -17.26 -8.68 -69.81
C CYS A 15 -16.65 -7.30 -70.18
N LEU A 16 -17.38 -6.24 -69.83
CA LEU A 16 -16.79 -4.90 -69.78
C LEU A 16 -16.06 -4.75 -68.45
N ALA A 17 -14.73 -4.69 -68.50
CA ALA A 17 -13.86 -4.39 -67.36
C ALA A 17 -13.97 -2.89 -67.01
N LEU A 18 -14.69 -2.56 -65.95
CA LEU A 18 -14.65 -1.24 -65.33
C LEU A 18 -13.43 -1.14 -64.42
N PRO A 19 -12.67 -0.04 -64.46
CA PRO A 19 -11.54 0.14 -63.55
C PRO A 19 -12.05 0.26 -62.11
N ARG A 20 -11.61 -0.63 -61.23
CA ARG A 20 -11.78 -0.52 -59.77
C ARG A 20 -11.03 0.72 -59.28
N LEU A 21 -11.74 1.82 -59.06
CA LEU A 21 -11.26 2.90 -58.20
C LEU A 21 -11.02 2.32 -56.80
N ALA A 22 -9.75 2.11 -56.44
CA ALA A 22 -9.34 1.81 -55.08
C ALA A 22 -9.73 3.02 -54.21
N ARG A 23 -10.86 2.93 -53.53
CA ARG A 23 -11.15 3.82 -52.43
C ARG A 23 -10.11 3.54 -51.34
N ALA A 24 -9.19 4.46 -51.14
CA ALA A 24 -8.37 4.49 -49.95
C ALA A 24 -9.35 4.51 -48.74
N GLN A 25 -9.42 3.39 -48.06
CA GLN A 25 -10.06 3.37 -46.73
C GLN A 25 -9.17 4.24 -45.85
N THR A 26 -9.58 5.49 -45.65
CA THR A 26 -9.07 6.27 -44.52
C THR A 26 -9.42 5.47 -43.26
N ALA A 27 -8.38 5.04 -42.54
CA ALA A 27 -8.58 4.45 -41.21
C ALA A 27 -9.52 5.37 -40.44
N PRO A 28 -10.53 4.81 -39.73
CA PRO A 28 -11.41 5.63 -38.94
C PRO A 28 -10.56 6.47 -37.97
N ALA A 29 -10.81 7.78 -37.95
CA ALA A 29 -10.16 8.67 -37.00
C ALA A 29 -10.33 8.03 -35.61
N ALA A 30 -9.22 7.81 -34.90
CA ALA A 30 -9.27 7.26 -33.56
C ALA A 30 -10.25 8.10 -32.74
N ALA A 31 -11.22 7.45 -32.11
CA ALA A 31 -12.15 8.13 -31.21
C ALA A 31 -11.33 8.96 -30.21
N PRO A 32 -11.78 10.16 -29.79
CA PRO A 32 -11.04 10.99 -28.85
C PRO A 32 -10.70 10.16 -27.62
N SER A 33 -9.41 10.01 -27.35
CA SER A 33 -8.92 9.26 -26.21
C SER A 33 -9.27 10.03 -24.93
N PHE A 34 -10.02 9.39 -24.01
CA PHE A 34 -10.23 9.88 -22.65
C PHE A 34 -9.00 9.62 -21.75
N ASP A 35 -7.85 9.33 -22.33
CA ASP A 35 -6.63 9.08 -21.59
C ASP A 35 -5.79 10.37 -21.49
N PRO A 36 -5.81 11.03 -20.31
CA PRO A 36 -5.04 12.26 -20.10
C PRO A 36 -3.58 11.97 -19.72
N THR A 37 -3.18 10.70 -19.67
CA THR A 37 -1.86 10.32 -19.15
C THR A 37 -0.76 10.43 -20.20
N VAL A 38 0.46 10.70 -19.73
CA VAL A 38 1.69 10.70 -20.53
C VAL A 38 2.65 9.68 -19.94
N VAL A 39 3.26 8.90 -20.82
CA VAL A 39 4.38 8.00 -20.50
C VAL A 39 5.67 8.81 -20.54
N ALA A 40 6.20 9.19 -19.36
CA ALA A 40 7.45 9.96 -19.29
C ALA A 40 8.67 9.12 -19.69
N ALA A 41 8.67 7.83 -19.32
CA ALA A 41 9.71 6.87 -19.73
C ALA A 41 9.12 5.45 -19.76
N PRO A 42 9.67 4.52 -20.57
CA PRO A 42 9.11 3.17 -20.73
C PRO A 42 9.06 2.32 -19.46
N HIS A 43 9.78 2.71 -18.42
CA HIS A 43 9.87 2.03 -17.12
C HIS A 43 9.07 2.72 -16.01
N LEU A 44 8.33 3.78 -16.32
CA LEU A 44 7.52 4.53 -15.37
C LEU A 44 6.03 4.40 -15.69
N GLU A 45 5.21 4.33 -14.66
CA GLU A 45 3.75 4.34 -14.79
C GLU A 45 3.30 5.65 -15.44
N PRO A 46 2.36 5.59 -16.41
CA PRO A 46 1.80 6.78 -17.02
C PRO A 46 1.11 7.67 -15.99
N ALA A 47 1.38 8.97 -16.06
CA ALA A 47 0.84 9.95 -15.14
C ALA A 47 0.10 11.08 -15.85
N ILE A 48 -0.88 11.67 -15.19
CA ILE A 48 -1.55 12.89 -15.64
C ILE A 48 -0.58 14.06 -15.42
N PRO A 49 -0.10 14.75 -16.48
CA PRO A 49 0.83 15.84 -16.31
C PRO A 49 0.17 17.04 -15.64
N ARG A 50 0.82 17.55 -14.61
CA ARG A 50 0.36 18.70 -13.81
C ARG A 50 1.48 19.73 -13.63
N PRO A 51 1.97 20.36 -14.70
CA PRO A 51 3.20 21.18 -14.65
C PRO A 51 3.10 22.38 -13.70
N ALA A 52 1.94 22.99 -13.57
CA ALA A 52 1.75 24.15 -12.68
C ALA A 52 1.93 23.76 -11.20
N GLN A 53 1.31 22.65 -10.76
CA GLN A 53 1.45 22.19 -9.37
C GLN A 53 2.85 21.61 -9.08
N GLN A 54 3.49 21.00 -10.05
CA GLN A 54 4.88 20.54 -9.92
C GLN A 54 5.83 21.75 -9.76
N ALA A 55 5.63 22.81 -10.54
CA ALA A 55 6.40 24.06 -10.39
C ALA A 55 6.14 24.73 -9.04
N GLU A 56 4.91 24.72 -8.53
CA GLU A 56 4.58 25.22 -7.19
C GLU A 56 5.29 24.42 -6.10
N ALA A 57 5.21 23.10 -6.15
CA ALA A 57 5.90 22.22 -5.21
C ALA A 57 7.41 22.45 -5.22
N ALA A 58 8.01 22.55 -6.40
CA ALA A 58 9.44 22.84 -6.54
C ALA A 58 9.82 24.18 -5.93
N ARG A 59 9.01 25.25 -6.11
CA ARG A 59 9.25 26.56 -5.46
C ARG A 59 9.17 26.46 -3.94
N LYS A 60 8.15 25.78 -3.38
CA LYS A 60 8.01 25.57 -1.94
C LYS A 60 9.20 24.81 -1.36
N LEU A 61 9.64 23.73 -2.02
CA LEU A 61 10.81 22.95 -1.60
C LEU A 61 12.11 23.76 -1.67
N ALA A 62 12.30 24.56 -2.72
CA ALA A 62 13.46 25.46 -2.84
C ALA A 62 13.48 26.52 -1.72
N ALA A 63 12.33 27.15 -1.43
CA ALA A 63 12.20 28.10 -0.34
C ALA A 63 12.47 27.47 1.03
N LEU A 64 11.97 26.26 1.27
CA LEU A 64 12.25 25.50 2.50
C LEU A 64 13.75 25.23 2.66
N ARG A 65 14.40 24.74 1.60
CA ARG A 65 15.85 24.48 1.62
C ARG A 65 16.67 25.75 1.85
N ALA A 66 16.29 26.86 1.23
CA ALA A 66 16.95 28.15 1.46
C ALA A 66 16.81 28.63 2.92
N ARG A 67 15.64 28.40 3.55
CA ARG A 67 15.36 28.78 4.94
C ARG A 67 16.09 27.86 5.95
N THR A 68 16.08 26.56 5.71
CA THR A 68 16.58 25.57 6.67
C THR A 68 18.05 25.18 6.45
N GLY A 69 18.60 25.41 5.26
CA GLY A 69 19.92 24.90 4.84
C GLY A 69 19.99 23.39 4.70
N ARG A 70 18.86 22.67 4.75
CA ARG A 70 18.80 21.22 4.83
C ARG A 70 17.77 20.64 3.88
N ALA A 71 17.96 19.37 3.50
CA ALA A 71 16.94 18.58 2.89
C ALA A 71 15.81 18.25 3.90
N PRO A 72 14.55 18.16 3.46
CA PRO A 72 13.44 17.83 4.35
C PRO A 72 13.52 16.38 4.82
N ASN A 73 13.04 16.13 6.03
CA ASN A 73 12.87 14.80 6.59
C ASN A 73 11.56 14.16 6.09
N VAL A 74 11.49 12.83 6.20
CA VAL A 74 10.26 12.07 5.95
C VAL A 74 10.02 11.12 7.13
N LEU A 75 8.83 11.19 7.71
CA LEU A 75 8.33 10.27 8.73
C LEU A 75 7.08 9.58 8.22
N ILE A 76 7.10 8.25 8.16
CA ILE A 76 5.96 7.44 7.76
C ILE A 76 5.46 6.69 9.00
N PHE A 77 4.19 6.87 9.33
CA PHE A 77 3.44 6.03 10.25
C PHE A 77 2.70 4.97 9.45
N LEU A 78 3.12 3.71 9.56
CA LEU A 78 2.48 2.58 8.91
C LEU A 78 1.79 1.73 9.99
N VAL A 79 0.47 1.85 10.08
CA VAL A 79 -0.33 1.09 11.05
C VAL A 79 -0.70 -0.27 10.43
N ASP A 80 -0.66 -1.32 11.24
CA ASP A 80 -0.98 -2.67 10.79
C ASP A 80 -2.50 -2.93 10.94
N ASP A 81 -3.17 -3.32 9.87
CA ASP A 81 -4.61 -3.64 9.84
C ASP A 81 -5.57 -2.51 10.25
N MET A 82 -5.18 -1.24 10.16
CA MET A 82 -6.08 -0.12 10.48
C MET A 82 -7.16 0.01 9.41
N GLY A 83 -8.41 -0.20 9.78
CA GLY A 83 -9.55 0.04 8.91
C GLY A 83 -9.72 1.52 8.55
N TRP A 84 -10.27 1.80 7.37
CA TRP A 84 -10.51 3.17 6.91
C TRP A 84 -11.34 4.00 7.90
N GLY A 85 -12.26 3.37 8.64
CA GLY A 85 -13.13 4.02 9.61
C GLY A 85 -12.65 3.96 11.06
N ASP A 86 -11.44 3.52 11.37
CA ASP A 86 -11.01 3.36 12.77
C ASP A 86 -10.70 4.71 13.44
N CYS A 87 -10.12 5.68 12.76
CA CYS A 87 -9.82 6.99 13.36
C CYS A 87 -10.94 8.01 13.15
N GLY A 88 -10.99 9.01 14.03
CA GLY A 88 -12.02 10.06 14.04
C GLY A 88 -12.05 10.89 12.76
N ALA A 89 -10.89 11.16 12.17
CA ALA A 89 -10.77 11.88 10.91
C ALA A 89 -11.56 11.23 9.76
N TYR A 90 -11.82 9.93 9.84
CA TYR A 90 -12.59 9.16 8.85
C TYR A 90 -13.95 8.66 9.38
N GLY A 91 -14.39 9.20 10.51
CA GLY A 91 -15.74 8.97 11.03
C GLY A 91 -15.86 7.91 12.12
N GLY A 92 -14.75 7.28 12.54
CA GLY A 92 -14.69 6.40 13.71
C GLY A 92 -14.32 7.14 15.00
N GLY A 93 -13.15 6.84 15.55
CA GLY A 93 -12.68 7.49 16.75
C GLY A 93 -13.66 7.35 17.93
N MET A 94 -14.14 8.46 18.47
CA MET A 94 -15.12 8.44 19.57
C MET A 94 -16.41 7.70 19.21
N LEU A 95 -16.84 7.70 17.94
CA LEU A 95 -18.06 7.01 17.51
C LEU A 95 -17.97 5.48 17.73
N ILE A 96 -16.77 4.92 17.58
CA ILE A 96 -16.52 3.49 17.85
C ILE A 96 -15.91 3.25 19.24
N GLY A 97 -15.87 4.28 20.08
CA GLY A 97 -15.32 4.22 21.43
C GLY A 97 -13.79 4.11 21.48
N ALA A 98 -13.09 4.67 20.49
CA ALA A 98 -11.62 4.70 20.41
C ALA A 98 -11.15 6.08 19.93
N PRO A 99 -11.14 7.13 20.76
CA PRO A 99 -10.77 8.49 20.36
C PRO A 99 -9.32 8.56 19.85
N THR A 100 -9.13 9.34 18.77
CA THR A 100 -7.83 9.50 18.07
C THR A 100 -7.46 10.97 17.87
N PRO A 101 -7.36 11.78 18.94
CA PRO A 101 -7.18 13.22 18.81
C PRO A 101 -5.89 13.64 18.12
N HIS A 102 -4.81 12.87 18.23
CA HIS A 102 -3.53 13.19 17.59
C HIS A 102 -3.55 12.90 16.08
N ILE A 103 -4.11 11.77 15.67
CA ILE A 103 -4.31 11.41 14.25
C ILE A 103 -5.29 12.41 13.61
N ASP A 104 -6.37 12.77 14.32
CA ASP A 104 -7.36 13.74 13.84
C ASP A 104 -6.74 15.14 13.66
N ALA A 105 -5.82 15.52 14.55
CA ALA A 105 -5.08 16.78 14.43
C ALA A 105 -4.14 16.79 13.20
N LEU A 106 -3.48 15.67 12.88
CA LEU A 106 -2.70 15.57 11.63
C LEU A 106 -3.59 15.78 10.41
N ALA A 107 -4.75 15.14 10.38
CA ALA A 107 -5.71 15.28 9.28
C ALA A 107 -6.25 16.72 9.15
N ALA A 108 -6.55 17.37 10.28
CA ALA A 108 -7.01 18.74 10.31
C ALA A 108 -5.93 19.74 9.91
N GLY A 109 -4.67 19.48 10.28
CA GLY A 109 -3.52 20.32 9.94
C GLY A 109 -2.90 20.06 8.58
N GLY A 110 -3.37 19.07 7.83
CA GLY A 110 -2.80 18.62 6.58
C GLY A 110 -3.80 18.31 5.47
N LEU A 111 -3.52 17.27 4.73
CA LEU A 111 -4.35 16.72 3.64
C LEU A 111 -4.87 15.35 4.04
N LYS A 112 -6.19 15.20 4.07
CA LYS A 112 -6.89 13.92 4.19
C LYS A 112 -7.23 13.36 2.81
N LEU A 113 -6.76 12.15 2.53
CA LEU A 113 -7.00 11.42 1.29
C LEU A 113 -8.16 10.45 1.47
N PHE A 114 -9.25 10.62 0.74
CA PHE A 114 -10.37 9.68 0.77
C PHE A 114 -10.13 8.44 -0.09
N SER A 115 -9.22 8.51 -1.05
CA SER A 115 -8.92 7.44 -2.01
C SER A 115 -7.44 7.07 -1.99
N CYS A 116 -6.94 6.69 -0.79
CA CYS A 116 -5.64 6.07 -0.59
C CYS A 116 -5.79 4.54 -0.65
N TYR A 117 -4.95 3.88 -1.46
CA TYR A 117 -5.04 2.45 -1.72
C TYR A 117 -3.77 1.71 -1.34
N SER A 118 -3.97 0.57 -0.68
CA SER A 118 -2.98 -0.44 -0.35
C SER A 118 -3.14 -1.68 -1.24
N GLN A 119 -2.30 -2.69 -0.99
CA GLN A 119 -2.56 -4.05 -1.44
C GLN A 119 -3.44 -4.78 -0.41
N PRO A 120 -4.02 -5.97 -0.75
CA PRO A 120 -4.96 -6.64 0.14
C PRO A 120 -4.40 -7.14 1.47
N THR A 121 -3.07 -7.31 1.58
CA THR A 121 -2.41 -7.88 2.77
C THR A 121 -1.05 -7.24 3.05
N CYS A 122 -0.50 -7.51 4.25
CA CYS A 122 0.69 -6.86 4.82
C CYS A 122 1.94 -6.92 3.92
N THR A 123 2.48 -8.11 3.63
CA THR A 123 3.72 -8.26 2.83
C THR A 123 3.62 -7.58 1.46
N PRO A 124 2.55 -7.81 0.67
CA PRO A 124 2.35 -7.12 -0.60
C PRO A 124 2.40 -5.59 -0.50
N SER A 125 1.71 -5.03 0.47
CA SER A 125 1.65 -3.56 0.67
C SER A 125 2.98 -2.99 1.10
N ARG A 126 3.64 -3.63 2.06
CA ARG A 126 4.95 -3.20 2.56
C ARG A 126 6.00 -3.23 1.45
N ALA A 127 5.97 -4.26 0.58
CA ALA A 127 6.82 -4.33 -0.61
C ALA A 127 6.51 -3.18 -1.58
N ALA A 128 5.23 -2.88 -1.85
CA ALA A 128 4.81 -1.79 -2.72
C ALA A 128 5.29 -0.42 -2.21
N ILE A 129 5.15 -0.15 -0.91
CA ILE A 129 5.58 1.11 -0.27
C ILE A 129 7.07 1.36 -0.47
N ILE A 130 7.91 0.34 -0.26
CA ILE A 130 9.37 0.55 -0.26
C ILE A 130 10.02 0.42 -1.62
N THR A 131 9.33 -0.15 -2.63
CA THR A 131 9.89 -0.36 -3.98
C THR A 131 9.21 0.46 -5.08
N GLY A 132 8.00 1.00 -4.82
CA GLY A 132 7.18 1.65 -5.85
C GLY A 132 6.64 0.68 -6.89
N ARG A 133 6.62 -0.61 -6.60
CA ARG A 133 6.26 -1.67 -7.54
C ARG A 133 5.14 -2.52 -7.00
N LEU A 134 4.19 -2.87 -7.85
CA LEU A 134 3.15 -3.83 -7.48
C LEU A 134 3.78 -5.18 -7.09
N PRO A 135 3.25 -5.85 -6.07
CA PRO A 135 3.82 -7.09 -5.51
C PRO A 135 4.02 -8.21 -6.53
N THR A 136 3.15 -8.27 -7.53
CA THR A 136 3.29 -9.22 -8.66
C THR A 136 4.60 -9.06 -9.44
N ARG A 137 5.31 -7.92 -9.32
CA ARG A 137 6.63 -7.72 -9.96
C ARG A 137 7.77 -8.26 -9.13
N SER A 138 7.69 -8.14 -7.80
CA SER A 138 8.73 -8.61 -6.88
C SER A 138 8.57 -10.07 -6.46
N GLY A 139 7.38 -10.66 -6.67
CA GLY A 139 7.03 -11.99 -6.20
C GLY A 139 6.52 -12.02 -4.75
N LEU A 140 6.54 -10.89 -4.03
CA LEU A 140 6.05 -10.77 -2.64
C LEU A 140 4.52 -10.58 -2.63
N THR A 141 3.79 -11.56 -3.15
CA THR A 141 2.36 -11.46 -3.50
C THR A 141 1.40 -11.87 -2.40
N ARG A 142 1.89 -12.51 -1.33
CA ARG A 142 1.13 -12.94 -0.15
C ARG A 142 1.96 -12.73 1.12
N PRO A 143 1.35 -12.78 2.30
CA PRO A 143 2.10 -12.76 3.57
C PRO A 143 3.14 -13.89 3.62
N ILE A 144 4.34 -13.57 4.07
CA ILE A 144 5.41 -14.54 4.36
C ILE A 144 5.24 -14.96 5.81
N LEU A 145 5.02 -16.25 6.05
CA LEU A 145 4.93 -16.79 7.41
C LEU A 145 6.32 -16.97 8.02
N SER A 146 6.41 -16.93 9.34
CA SER A 146 7.66 -17.18 10.07
C SER A 146 8.26 -18.54 9.70
N GLY A 147 9.57 -18.52 9.45
CA GLY A 147 10.30 -19.71 8.99
C GLY A 147 10.16 -20.02 7.50
N GLU A 148 9.26 -19.36 6.77
CA GLU A 148 9.23 -19.46 5.31
C GLU A 148 10.43 -18.70 4.72
N ARG A 149 11.06 -19.35 3.74
CA ARG A 149 12.16 -18.74 3.00
C ARG A 149 11.87 -18.77 1.51
N PRO A 150 11.87 -17.62 0.84
CA PRO A 150 11.87 -17.59 -0.61
C PRO A 150 13.07 -18.38 -1.16
N THR A 151 12.87 -19.12 -2.24
CA THR A 151 13.96 -19.86 -2.90
C THR A 151 14.88 -18.94 -3.70
N ALA A 152 14.40 -17.75 -4.07
CA ALA A 152 15.19 -16.67 -4.65
C ALA A 152 15.02 -15.41 -3.80
N ASN A 153 16.10 -14.67 -3.59
CA ASN A 153 16.05 -13.41 -2.83
C ASN A 153 15.24 -12.36 -3.61
N PRO A 154 14.06 -11.91 -3.11
CA PRO A 154 13.24 -10.91 -3.78
C PRO A 154 13.94 -9.55 -3.90
N TRP A 155 14.93 -9.28 -3.06
CA TRP A 155 15.63 -8.00 -2.94
C TRP A 155 16.91 -7.92 -3.79
N ALA A 156 17.39 -9.03 -4.37
CA ALA A 156 18.69 -9.08 -5.06
C ALA A 156 18.85 -7.97 -6.13
N ASP A 157 17.77 -7.68 -6.86
CA ASP A 157 17.78 -6.65 -7.91
C ASP A 157 16.89 -5.44 -7.54
N GLU A 158 16.42 -5.34 -6.29
CA GLU A 158 15.55 -4.23 -5.88
C GLU A 158 16.36 -3.05 -5.33
N LYS A 159 15.87 -1.84 -5.61
CA LYS A 159 16.31 -0.61 -4.96
C LYS A 159 15.14 -0.07 -4.15
N THR A 160 15.30 -0.02 -2.84
CA THR A 160 14.27 0.51 -1.95
C THR A 160 14.40 2.02 -1.78
N THR A 161 13.31 2.68 -1.37
CA THR A 161 13.31 4.11 -1.00
C THR A 161 14.42 4.40 0.02
N ALA A 162 14.56 3.54 1.04
CA ALA A 162 15.58 3.70 2.08
C ALA A 162 17.01 3.62 1.50
N ALA A 163 17.27 2.64 0.61
CA ALA A 163 18.58 2.51 -0.03
C ALA A 163 18.94 3.76 -0.85
N MET A 164 18.02 4.25 -1.68
CA MET A 164 18.24 5.43 -2.53
C MET A 164 18.43 6.71 -1.70
N LEU A 165 17.68 6.88 -0.63
CA LEU A 165 17.81 8.02 0.27
C LEU A 165 19.11 7.93 1.08
N SER A 166 19.52 6.75 1.57
CA SER A 166 20.81 6.56 2.25
C SER A 166 21.98 6.89 1.30
N GLU A 167 21.94 6.45 0.04
CA GLU A 167 22.93 6.82 -0.99
C GLU A 167 22.95 8.34 -1.27
N ALA A 168 21.85 9.04 -1.01
CA ALA A 168 21.73 10.50 -1.15
C ALA A 168 22.10 11.28 0.13
N GLY A 169 22.58 10.62 1.18
CA GLY A 169 23.07 11.23 2.41
C GLY A 169 22.02 11.38 3.52
N TYR A 170 20.83 10.82 3.34
CA TYR A 170 19.87 10.68 4.43
C TYR A 170 20.33 9.60 5.43
N GLN A 171 19.94 9.76 6.68
CA GLN A 171 19.98 8.65 7.63
C GLN A 171 18.63 7.94 7.59
N THR A 172 18.64 6.65 7.31
CA THR A 172 17.40 5.89 7.14
C THR A 172 17.18 4.94 8.32
N GLY A 173 15.99 4.97 8.89
CA GLY A 173 15.59 4.14 10.03
C GLY A 173 14.28 3.41 9.78
N MET A 174 14.21 2.21 10.33
CA MET A 174 12.96 1.46 10.42
C MET A 174 12.76 0.96 11.85
N SER A 175 11.60 1.25 12.39
CA SER A 175 11.16 0.78 13.70
C SER A 175 9.89 -0.04 13.57
N GLY A 176 9.84 -1.21 14.22
CA GLY A 176 8.64 -2.04 14.31
C GLY A 176 8.58 -3.22 13.35
N LYS A 177 7.37 -3.54 12.87
CA LYS A 177 7.09 -4.73 12.05
C LYS A 177 7.68 -4.62 10.65
N TRP A 178 8.52 -5.60 10.27
CA TRP A 178 9.09 -5.74 8.93
C TRP A 178 8.17 -6.51 7.96
N HIS A 179 7.99 -7.80 8.20
CA HIS A 179 7.13 -8.74 7.48
C HIS A 179 7.42 -8.86 5.96
N LEU A 180 8.71 -8.78 5.59
CA LEU A 180 9.15 -8.86 4.20
C LEU A 180 10.26 -9.91 3.99
N GLY A 181 10.28 -10.92 4.83
CA GLY A 181 11.22 -12.03 4.83
C GLY A 181 12.22 -11.96 5.98
N GLU A 182 12.73 -13.14 6.33
CA GLU A 182 13.67 -13.37 7.41
C GLU A 182 14.93 -14.08 6.90
N GLY A 183 16.09 -13.73 7.44
CA GLY A 183 17.36 -14.35 7.10
C GLY A 183 18.31 -13.44 6.34
N ASP A 184 19.46 -14.01 5.97
CA ASP A 184 20.50 -13.24 5.32
C ASP A 184 20.06 -12.69 3.96
N GLY A 185 20.34 -11.42 3.73
CA GLY A 185 19.94 -10.68 2.55
C GLY A 185 18.45 -10.24 2.54
N LEU A 186 17.66 -10.58 3.58
CA LEU A 186 16.22 -10.25 3.66
C LEU A 186 15.92 -9.25 4.79
N ASN A 187 16.86 -9.01 5.69
CA ASN A 187 16.64 -8.16 6.86
C ASN A 187 16.62 -6.66 6.50
N PRO A 188 15.90 -5.80 7.22
CA PRO A 188 15.72 -4.39 6.86
C PRO A 188 17.04 -3.63 6.62
N HIS A 189 18.05 -3.82 7.48
CA HIS A 189 19.36 -3.17 7.37
C HIS A 189 20.20 -3.68 6.19
N GLN A 190 19.86 -4.83 5.62
CA GLN A 190 20.46 -5.39 4.40
C GLN A 190 19.72 -4.93 3.14
N VAL A 191 18.45 -4.54 3.28
CA VAL A 191 17.58 -4.11 2.18
C VAL A 191 17.58 -2.60 1.96
N GLY A 192 18.30 -1.85 2.83
CA GLY A 192 18.56 -0.43 2.57
C GLY A 192 18.44 0.52 3.76
N TYR A 193 17.91 0.08 4.91
CA TYR A 193 17.87 0.91 6.10
C TYR A 193 19.22 0.94 6.82
N ASP A 194 19.63 2.12 7.27
CA ASP A 194 20.88 2.27 8.03
C ASP A 194 20.74 1.74 9.46
N GLU A 195 19.55 1.90 10.06
CA GLU A 195 19.24 1.37 11.40
C GLU A 195 17.87 0.67 11.38
N TYR A 196 17.79 -0.46 12.08
CA TYR A 196 16.56 -1.22 12.29
C TYR A 196 16.41 -1.63 13.75
N TYR A 197 15.18 -1.57 14.26
CA TYR A 197 14.75 -2.10 15.55
C TYR A 197 13.30 -2.57 15.48
N GLY A 198 13.03 -3.85 15.71
CA GLY A 198 11.65 -4.33 15.61
C GLY A 198 11.51 -5.85 15.56
N ILE A 199 10.38 -6.28 15.00
CA ILE A 199 10.04 -7.69 14.79
C ILE A 199 10.03 -8.01 13.29
N LEU A 200 10.54 -9.17 12.91
CA LEU A 200 10.58 -9.58 11.50
C LEU A 200 9.25 -10.14 11.00
N THR A 201 8.41 -10.62 11.91
CA THR A 201 7.14 -11.29 11.68
C THR A 201 5.93 -10.49 12.19
N VAL A 202 4.83 -11.16 12.53
CA VAL A 202 3.59 -10.58 13.05
C VAL A 202 3.33 -10.95 14.51
N THR A 203 2.56 -10.10 15.20
CA THR A 203 2.20 -10.32 16.62
C THR A 203 1.42 -11.61 16.85
N SER A 204 0.54 -12.01 15.92
CA SER A 204 -0.25 -13.24 16.06
C SER A 204 0.60 -14.52 16.09
N GLU A 205 1.73 -14.56 15.38
CA GLU A 205 2.64 -15.71 15.46
C GLU A 205 3.40 -15.77 16.80
N MET A 206 3.59 -14.61 17.44
CA MET A 206 4.14 -14.54 18.80
C MET A 206 3.08 -14.91 19.84
N SER A 207 1.87 -14.34 19.74
CA SER A 207 0.78 -14.61 20.71
C SER A 207 0.37 -16.09 20.75
N GLN A 208 0.41 -16.79 19.61
CA GLN A 208 0.20 -18.24 19.54
C GLN A 208 1.15 -19.02 20.44
N GLN A 209 2.35 -18.52 20.69
CA GLN A 209 3.38 -19.17 21.50
C GLN A 209 3.31 -18.74 22.98
N LEU A 210 2.55 -17.72 23.30
CA LEU A 210 2.59 -17.03 24.60
C LEU A 210 1.25 -17.05 25.35
N ASP A 211 0.14 -16.94 24.65
CA ASP A 211 -1.19 -16.84 25.29
C ASP A 211 -1.87 -18.19 25.41
N GLN A 212 -1.74 -18.79 26.61
CA GLN A 212 -2.38 -20.07 26.95
C GLN A 212 -3.91 -20.02 26.84
N ARG A 213 -4.52 -18.85 27.04
CA ARG A 213 -5.98 -18.72 27.03
C ARG A 213 -6.53 -18.79 25.59
N LEU A 214 -5.83 -18.17 24.65
CA LEU A 214 -6.23 -18.18 23.23
C LEU A 214 -5.74 -19.42 22.50
N TYR A 215 -4.55 -19.93 22.84
CA TYR A 215 -3.87 -21.02 22.14
C TYR A 215 -3.44 -22.17 23.07
N PRO A 216 -4.37 -22.77 23.84
CA PRO A 216 -4.03 -23.81 24.81
C PRO A 216 -3.47 -25.09 24.15
N ASP A 217 -3.89 -25.38 22.94
CA ASP A 217 -3.45 -26.56 22.17
C ASP A 217 -1.98 -26.50 21.73
N LEU A 218 -1.38 -25.31 21.69
CA LEU A 218 0.04 -25.13 21.44
C LEU A 218 0.81 -24.90 22.76
N VAL A 219 0.40 -23.94 23.57
CA VAL A 219 1.14 -23.50 24.77
C VAL A 219 1.24 -24.60 25.81
N LEU A 220 0.21 -25.47 25.94
CA LEU A 220 0.19 -26.63 26.85
C LEU A 220 0.88 -27.87 26.29
N ARG A 221 1.49 -27.78 25.12
CA ARG A 221 2.20 -28.90 24.46
C ARG A 221 3.68 -28.52 24.30
N PRO A 222 4.52 -28.76 25.32
CA PRO A 222 5.93 -28.35 25.33
C PRO A 222 6.75 -28.84 24.14
N ASP A 223 6.47 -30.03 23.64
CA ASP A 223 7.08 -30.64 22.47
C ASP A 223 6.80 -29.81 21.18
N ARG A 224 5.56 -29.43 20.95
CA ARG A 224 5.14 -28.60 19.82
C ARG A 224 5.66 -27.17 19.97
N LEU A 225 5.49 -26.58 21.17
CA LEU A 225 5.93 -25.23 21.46
C LEU A 225 7.43 -25.07 21.24
N ALA A 226 8.24 -26.05 21.66
CA ALA A 226 9.68 -26.02 21.45
C ALA A 226 10.04 -26.04 19.96
N ALA A 227 9.34 -26.86 19.15
CA ALA A 227 9.55 -26.91 17.71
C ALA A 227 9.19 -25.58 17.01
N VAL A 228 8.06 -24.97 17.38
CA VAL A 228 7.62 -23.68 16.82
C VAL A 228 8.60 -22.58 17.22
N ARG A 229 9.02 -22.50 18.47
CA ARG A 229 10.01 -21.51 18.96
C ARG A 229 11.39 -21.66 18.31
N ALA A 230 11.80 -22.87 18.00
CA ALA A 230 13.04 -23.11 17.28
C ALA A 230 13.01 -22.60 15.83
N ALA A 231 11.84 -22.66 15.19
CA ALA A 231 11.63 -22.18 13.83
C ALA A 231 11.37 -20.66 13.77
N ALA A 232 10.65 -20.13 14.75
CA ALA A 232 10.19 -18.73 14.78
C ALA A 232 10.20 -18.19 16.22
N PRO A 233 11.38 -17.87 16.79
CA PRO A 233 11.48 -17.37 18.15
C PRO A 233 10.80 -16.00 18.27
N PRO A 234 9.95 -15.78 19.30
CA PRO A 234 9.36 -14.48 19.55
C PRO A 234 10.43 -13.55 20.16
N GLU A 235 10.90 -12.60 19.37
CA GLU A 235 12.02 -11.72 19.77
C GLU A 235 11.95 -10.35 19.08
N ILE A 236 12.52 -9.35 19.74
CA ILE A 236 12.83 -8.06 19.13
C ILE A 236 14.27 -8.13 18.63
N THR A 237 14.48 -7.75 17.38
CA THR A 237 15.79 -7.72 16.75
C THR A 237 16.20 -6.30 16.41
N LYS A 238 17.51 -6.07 16.25
CA LYS A 238 18.09 -4.82 15.78
C LYS A 238 19.19 -5.08 14.79
N GLY A 239 19.44 -4.13 13.90
CA GLY A 239 20.49 -4.23 12.92
C GLY A 239 20.96 -2.86 12.45
N ARG A 240 22.21 -2.80 12.00
CA ARG A 240 22.80 -1.63 11.34
C ARG A 240 23.37 -2.03 10.00
N LYS A 241 23.30 -1.16 9.03
CA LYS A 241 23.85 -1.37 7.69
C LYS A 241 25.31 -1.83 7.77
N GLY A 242 25.60 -2.96 7.11
CA GLY A 242 26.93 -3.59 7.12
C GLY A 242 27.24 -4.41 8.36
N GLY A 243 26.35 -4.46 9.35
CA GLY A 243 26.50 -5.29 10.56
C GLY A 243 25.57 -6.51 10.55
N PRO A 244 25.69 -7.37 11.58
CA PRO A 244 24.77 -8.50 11.74
C PRO A 244 23.38 -8.06 12.24
N LEU A 245 22.41 -8.95 12.10
CA LEU A 245 21.16 -8.88 12.85
C LEU A 245 21.43 -9.42 14.26
N GLU A 246 21.03 -8.69 15.29
CA GLU A 246 21.21 -9.06 16.69
C GLU A 246 19.85 -9.19 17.37
N VAL A 247 19.69 -10.17 18.25
CA VAL A 247 18.56 -10.24 19.17
C VAL A 247 18.79 -9.20 20.26
N ASP A 248 17.86 -8.26 20.38
CA ASP A 248 17.87 -7.27 21.46
C ASP A 248 17.21 -7.84 22.71
N ARG A 249 16.07 -8.53 22.51
CA ARG A 249 15.24 -9.04 23.60
C ARG A 249 14.37 -10.21 23.16
N ALA A 250 14.29 -11.24 23.99
CA ALA A 250 13.25 -12.25 23.88
C ALA A 250 11.88 -11.67 24.32
N VAL A 251 10.83 -12.07 23.63
CA VAL A 251 9.43 -11.78 23.99
C VAL A 251 8.87 -13.09 24.55
N ASP A 252 8.97 -13.28 25.86
CA ASP A 252 8.70 -14.57 26.53
C ASP A 252 7.34 -14.61 27.25
N SER A 253 6.60 -13.52 27.23
CA SER A 253 5.29 -13.38 27.86
C SER A 253 4.36 -12.42 27.12
N THR A 254 3.06 -12.51 27.36
CA THR A 254 2.08 -11.53 26.87
C THR A 254 2.32 -10.12 27.44
N ALA A 255 2.94 -10.00 28.61
CA ALA A 255 3.37 -8.72 29.16
C ALA A 255 4.50 -8.10 28.33
N GLU A 256 5.51 -8.87 27.92
CA GLU A 256 6.56 -8.39 27.01
C GLU A 256 5.98 -8.06 25.61
N LEU A 257 5.04 -8.88 25.12
CA LEU A 257 4.35 -8.66 23.86
C LEU A 257 3.55 -7.35 23.88
N SER A 258 2.94 -7.00 25.01
CA SER A 258 2.18 -5.75 25.16
C SER A 258 3.05 -4.49 25.04
N MET A 259 4.35 -4.60 25.27
CA MET A 259 5.29 -3.47 25.25
C MET A 259 5.92 -3.19 23.88
N LEU A 260 5.61 -3.96 22.83
CA LEU A 260 6.28 -3.86 21.53
C LEU A 260 6.26 -2.43 20.97
N ASP A 261 5.07 -1.85 20.79
CA ASP A 261 4.94 -0.54 20.15
C ASP A 261 5.49 0.60 21.03
N GLN A 262 5.48 0.44 22.36
CA GLN A 262 6.15 1.38 23.26
C GLN A 262 7.67 1.40 23.01
N ARG A 263 8.30 0.23 22.86
CA ARG A 263 9.74 0.12 22.55
C ARG A 263 10.07 0.63 21.15
N PHE A 264 9.19 0.39 20.20
CA PHE A 264 9.35 0.93 18.84
C PHE A 264 9.29 2.46 18.84
N ALA A 265 8.39 3.04 19.65
CA ALA A 265 8.30 4.48 19.83
C ALA A 265 9.57 5.05 20.46
N GLU A 266 10.08 4.43 21.53
CA GLU A 266 11.35 4.83 22.18
C GLU A 266 12.52 4.82 21.20
N PHE A 267 12.64 3.79 20.37
CA PHE A 267 13.67 3.74 19.33
C PHE A 267 13.49 4.91 18.34
N SER A 268 12.28 5.15 17.85
CA SER A 268 11.98 6.22 16.89
C SER A 268 12.26 7.60 17.46
N GLU A 269 11.89 7.87 18.71
CA GLU A 269 12.20 9.11 19.42
C GLU A 269 13.72 9.31 19.51
N GLY A 270 14.45 8.28 19.96
CA GLY A 270 15.90 8.30 20.03
C GLY A 270 16.57 8.49 18.67
N PHE A 271 16.04 7.84 17.61
CA PHE A 271 16.53 7.99 16.26
C PHE A 271 16.38 9.45 15.79
N ILE A 272 15.20 10.06 15.89
CA ILE A 272 14.96 11.46 15.50
C ILE A 272 15.94 12.38 16.22
N ARG A 273 16.06 12.28 17.54
CA ARG A 273 16.95 13.13 18.35
C ARG A 273 18.41 13.00 17.92
N ARG A 274 18.89 11.78 17.63
CA ARG A 274 20.27 11.55 17.15
C ARG A 274 20.51 12.20 15.78
N GLN A 275 19.53 12.10 14.84
CA GLN A 275 19.71 12.69 13.51
C GLN A 275 19.67 14.21 13.54
N VAL A 276 18.84 14.79 14.40
CA VAL A 276 18.82 16.24 14.64
C VAL A 276 20.17 16.73 15.20
N GLN A 277 20.70 16.03 16.20
CA GLN A 277 22.02 16.34 16.77
C GLN A 277 23.14 16.20 15.72
N ALA A 278 23.09 15.16 14.89
CA ALA A 278 24.04 14.94 13.81
C ALA A 278 23.83 15.87 12.60
N GLN A 279 22.79 16.69 12.62
CA GLN A 279 22.40 17.60 11.53
C GLN A 279 22.18 16.88 10.18
N LYS A 280 21.70 15.65 10.19
CA LYS A 280 21.40 14.85 9.00
C LYS A 280 19.91 14.83 8.70
N PRO A 281 19.51 14.92 7.44
CA PRO A 281 18.13 14.62 7.06
C PRO A 281 17.85 13.15 7.31
N PHE A 282 16.61 12.81 7.64
CA PHE A 282 16.24 11.44 7.91
C PHE A 282 14.99 10.99 7.13
N TYR A 283 14.95 9.68 6.88
CA TYR A 283 13.78 8.93 6.47
C TYR A 283 13.51 7.88 7.52
N LEU A 284 12.40 7.98 8.22
CA LEU A 284 12.00 7.04 9.27
C LEU A 284 10.65 6.41 8.92
N MET A 285 10.62 5.08 8.85
CA MET A 285 9.39 4.31 8.83
C MET A 285 9.13 3.78 10.24
N HIS A 286 8.11 4.34 10.91
CA HIS A 286 7.58 3.82 12.16
C HIS A 286 6.41 2.91 11.82
N SER A 287 6.68 1.61 11.86
CA SER A 287 5.76 0.54 11.48
C SER A 287 5.20 -0.12 12.73
N PHE A 288 3.95 0.20 13.06
CA PHE A 288 3.27 -0.38 14.22
C PHE A 288 3.11 -1.90 14.05
N ALA A 289 3.13 -2.62 15.17
CA ALA A 289 2.66 -3.99 15.25
C ALA A 289 1.15 -4.06 15.55
N ARG A 290 0.60 -2.99 16.13
CA ARG A 290 -0.85 -2.74 16.27
C ARG A 290 -1.39 -2.20 14.94
N LEU A 291 -2.60 -2.47 14.54
CA LEU A 291 -3.73 -3.10 15.24
C LEU A 291 -3.97 -4.58 14.84
N HIS A 292 -2.93 -5.24 14.33
CA HIS A 292 -3.03 -6.66 13.99
C HIS A 292 -3.46 -7.48 15.22
N ASN A 293 -4.39 -8.40 15.04
CA ASN A 293 -4.78 -9.33 16.10
C ASN A 293 -3.63 -10.32 16.40
N ASP A 294 -3.43 -10.80 17.60
CA ASP A 294 -4.24 -10.46 18.78
C ASP A 294 -3.69 -9.18 19.43
N ASN A 295 -4.59 -8.33 19.94
CA ASN A 295 -4.17 -7.08 20.55
C ASN A 295 -3.90 -7.24 22.05
N PHE A 296 -2.74 -6.77 22.49
CA PHE A 296 -2.29 -6.71 23.88
C PHE A 296 -1.86 -5.28 24.20
N PRO A 297 -2.78 -4.36 24.53
CA PRO A 297 -2.44 -2.98 24.86
C PRO A 297 -1.42 -2.91 26.00
N ALA A 298 -0.51 -1.95 25.95
CA ALA A 298 0.49 -1.76 26.99
C ALA A 298 -0.16 -1.43 28.34
N PRO A 299 0.52 -1.69 29.47
CA PRO A 299 0.06 -1.27 30.78
C PRO A 299 -0.30 0.22 30.81
N GLY A 300 -1.51 0.55 31.31
CA GLY A 300 -2.07 1.90 31.29
C GLY A 300 -2.95 2.21 30.07
N TYR A 301 -2.99 1.34 29.06
CA TYR A 301 -3.94 1.44 27.95
C TYR A 301 -5.07 0.42 28.04
N ALA A 302 -4.85 -0.73 28.63
CA ALA A 302 -5.89 -1.74 28.84
C ALA A 302 -7.09 -1.16 29.61
N GLY A 303 -8.28 -1.21 28.98
CA GLY A 303 -9.51 -0.62 29.49
C GLY A 303 -9.58 0.91 29.39
N ARG A 304 -8.67 1.57 28.68
CA ARG A 304 -8.64 3.03 28.56
C ARG A 304 -9.62 3.55 27.51
N SER A 305 -9.93 2.77 26.49
CA SER A 305 -10.90 3.16 25.49
C SER A 305 -12.33 3.12 26.06
N PRO A 306 -13.21 4.06 25.69
CA PRO A 306 -14.62 4.01 26.07
C PRO A 306 -15.33 2.70 25.69
N ALA A 307 -14.89 2.03 24.64
CA ALA A 307 -15.43 0.73 24.23
C ALA A 307 -14.95 -0.44 25.10
N GLY A 308 -13.79 -0.35 25.73
CA GLY A 308 -13.28 -1.32 26.71
C GLY A 308 -12.81 -2.66 26.16
N PHE A 309 -12.46 -2.75 24.84
CA PHE A 309 -11.83 -3.97 24.33
C PHE A 309 -10.43 -3.74 23.77
N PRO A 310 -9.61 -4.81 23.70
CA PRO A 310 -8.19 -4.72 23.39
C PRO A 310 -7.89 -3.95 22.10
N HIS A 311 -8.60 -4.19 21.01
CA HIS A 311 -8.39 -3.48 19.75
C HIS A 311 -8.64 -1.96 19.87
N ARG A 312 -9.69 -1.56 20.60
CA ARG A 312 -10.01 -0.12 20.80
C ARG A 312 -8.99 0.55 21.73
N ASP A 313 -8.52 -0.17 22.73
CA ASP A 313 -7.43 0.27 23.60
C ASP A 313 -6.12 0.43 22.81
N ALA A 314 -5.85 -0.49 21.87
CA ALA A 314 -4.70 -0.43 20.98
C ALA A 314 -4.78 0.75 19.99
N ILE A 315 -5.97 1.15 19.52
CA ILE A 315 -6.14 2.39 18.73
C ILE A 315 -5.74 3.61 19.56
N VAL A 316 -6.19 3.69 20.82
CA VAL A 316 -5.83 4.80 21.73
C VAL A 316 -4.32 4.83 21.98
N GLU A 317 -3.69 3.67 22.17
CA GLU A 317 -2.23 3.56 22.30
C GLU A 317 -1.51 4.03 21.04
N THR A 318 -1.96 3.61 19.87
CA THR A 318 -1.40 4.02 18.57
C THR A 318 -1.49 5.55 18.39
N ASP A 319 -2.63 6.14 18.72
CA ASP A 319 -2.83 7.59 18.66
C ASP A 319 -1.89 8.36 19.61
N ASP A 320 -1.73 7.90 20.84
CA ASP A 320 -0.81 8.51 21.81
C ASP A 320 0.65 8.40 21.34
N ILE A 321 1.06 7.29 20.71
CA ILE A 321 2.40 7.13 20.13
C ILE A 321 2.62 8.11 18.97
N VAL A 322 1.63 8.29 18.09
CA VAL A 322 1.69 9.34 17.05
C VAL A 322 1.89 10.71 17.71
N GLY A 323 1.11 11.02 18.74
CA GLY A 323 1.23 12.28 19.51
C GLY A 323 2.63 12.49 20.10
N ARG A 324 3.24 11.45 20.67
CA ARG A 324 4.60 11.48 21.23
C ARG A 324 5.66 11.77 20.17
N LEU A 325 5.63 11.09 19.04
CA LEU A 325 6.60 11.31 17.96
C LEU A 325 6.44 12.70 17.34
N MET A 326 5.21 13.19 17.21
CA MET A 326 4.95 14.58 16.80
C MET A 326 5.47 15.59 17.83
N ALA A 327 5.37 15.30 19.12
CA ALA A 327 5.96 16.14 20.17
C ALA A 327 7.49 16.21 20.03
N VAL A 328 8.16 15.08 19.74
CA VAL A 328 9.62 15.08 19.48
C VAL A 328 9.99 15.95 18.28
N LEU A 329 9.22 15.92 17.19
CA LEU A 329 9.46 16.80 16.04
C LEU A 329 9.32 18.29 16.42
N ARG A 330 8.32 18.66 17.22
CA ARG A 330 8.13 20.04 17.74
C ARG A 330 9.26 20.46 18.67
N GLU A 331 9.57 19.66 19.68
CA GLU A 331 10.65 19.90 20.65
C GLU A 331 12.01 20.09 19.99
N THR A 332 12.26 19.35 18.92
CA THR A 332 13.53 19.42 18.17
C THR A 332 13.51 20.44 17.03
N GLY A 333 12.41 21.18 16.85
CA GLY A 333 12.26 22.18 15.79
C GLY A 333 12.24 21.60 14.38
N GLN A 334 11.85 20.32 14.23
CA GLN A 334 11.85 19.63 12.93
C GLN A 334 10.46 19.51 12.29
N GLU A 335 9.39 19.87 12.97
CA GLU A 335 8.03 19.69 12.47
C GLU A 335 7.81 20.39 11.11
N GLU A 336 8.27 21.65 10.96
CA GLU A 336 8.18 22.38 9.69
C GLU A 336 9.14 21.87 8.59
N ASN A 337 10.12 21.04 8.94
CA ASN A 337 11.08 20.45 8.00
C ASN A 337 10.81 18.96 7.75
N THR A 338 9.64 18.44 8.13
CA THR A 338 9.32 17.02 8.04
C THR A 338 7.98 16.80 7.35
N LEU A 339 7.98 16.04 6.23
CA LEU A 339 6.77 15.41 5.71
C LEU A 339 6.41 14.24 6.62
N VAL A 340 5.23 14.29 7.20
CA VAL A 340 4.62 13.17 7.93
C VAL A 340 3.53 12.56 7.08
N PHE A 341 3.55 11.23 6.90
CA PHE A 341 2.50 10.50 6.21
C PHE A 341 2.01 9.35 7.09
N LEU A 342 0.70 9.26 7.31
CA LEU A 342 0.07 8.18 8.07
C LEU A 342 -0.83 7.36 7.15
N THR A 343 -0.68 6.04 7.18
CA THR A 343 -1.51 5.09 6.43
C THR A 343 -1.55 3.72 7.12
N SER A 344 -2.35 2.80 6.57
CA SER A 344 -2.40 1.39 6.96
C SER A 344 -1.84 0.52 5.85
N ASP A 345 -1.30 -0.64 6.19
CA ASP A 345 -0.75 -1.57 5.19
C ASP A 345 -1.84 -2.35 4.42
N ASN A 346 -3.03 -2.50 4.96
CA ASN A 346 -4.21 -3.04 4.29
C ASN A 346 -5.47 -2.57 5.00
N GLY A 347 -6.62 -2.87 4.42
CA GLY A 347 -7.89 -2.63 5.08
C GLY A 347 -8.05 -3.44 6.36
N GLY A 348 -9.02 -3.08 7.17
CA GLY A 348 -9.23 -3.64 8.49
C GLY A 348 -9.45 -5.15 8.51
N ASN A 349 -8.92 -5.81 9.51
CA ASN A 349 -9.20 -7.21 9.77
C ASN A 349 -10.50 -7.36 10.56
N GLU A 350 -11.45 -8.12 10.02
CA GLU A 350 -12.75 -8.39 10.63
C GLU A 350 -12.86 -9.79 11.25
N ASP A 351 -11.86 -10.67 11.03
CA ASP A 351 -11.91 -12.09 11.42
C ASP A 351 -11.94 -12.30 12.93
N ALA A 352 -11.37 -11.38 13.69
CA ALA A 352 -11.21 -11.50 15.13
C ALA A 352 -12.21 -10.65 15.93
N TRP A 353 -13.35 -10.28 15.32
CA TRP A 353 -14.36 -9.44 15.98
C TRP A 353 -14.74 -9.97 17.38
N PRO A 354 -14.85 -9.14 18.43
CA PRO A 354 -14.74 -7.67 18.45
C PRO A 354 -13.31 -7.10 18.46
N ASP A 355 -12.28 -7.93 18.49
CA ASP A 355 -10.86 -7.53 18.40
C ASP A 355 -10.44 -7.24 16.96
N GLY A 356 -11.28 -6.55 16.22
CA GLY A 356 -11.13 -6.25 14.80
C GLY A 356 -11.45 -4.81 14.46
N SER A 357 -10.97 -4.38 13.30
CA SER A 357 -11.10 -3.02 12.78
C SER A 357 -12.53 -2.68 12.35
N TYR A 358 -12.81 -1.38 12.23
CA TYR A 358 -14.05 -0.85 11.69
C TYR A 358 -13.83 -0.19 10.34
N GLN A 359 -14.70 -0.52 9.39
CA GLN A 359 -14.72 0.12 8.08
C GLN A 359 -16.14 0.17 7.50
N PRO A 360 -16.49 1.25 6.78
CA PRO A 360 -17.81 1.40 6.20
C PRO A 360 -17.99 0.67 4.88
N PHE A 361 -16.91 0.13 4.29
CA PHE A 361 -16.87 -0.47 2.97
C PHE A 361 -17.08 -1.98 3.01
N ARG A 362 -17.37 -2.57 1.85
CA ARG A 362 -17.50 -4.01 1.69
C ARG A 362 -16.16 -4.71 1.81
N GLY A 363 -16.15 -5.89 2.40
CA GLY A 363 -14.98 -6.75 2.57
C GLY A 363 -14.00 -6.20 3.59
N GLY A 364 -12.90 -6.88 3.77
CA GLY A 364 -11.81 -6.54 4.69
C GLY A 364 -10.49 -7.07 4.17
N LYS A 365 -9.49 -7.09 5.02
CA LYS A 365 -8.14 -7.63 4.77
C LYS A 365 -8.20 -8.92 3.95
N GLY A 366 -7.31 -9.05 2.95
CA GLY A 366 -7.26 -10.20 2.06
C GLY A 366 -8.18 -10.11 0.86
N THR A 367 -9.05 -9.11 0.75
CA THR A 367 -9.96 -8.93 -0.38
C THR A 367 -9.61 -7.70 -1.21
N THR A 368 -10.03 -7.69 -2.47
CA THR A 368 -9.91 -6.51 -3.34
C THR A 368 -11.20 -5.67 -3.40
N TRP A 369 -12.14 -5.91 -2.48
CA TRP A 369 -13.23 -4.97 -2.19
C TRP A 369 -12.67 -3.70 -1.56
N GLU A 370 -13.41 -2.59 -1.61
CA GLU A 370 -12.96 -1.31 -1.04
C GLU A 370 -12.49 -1.46 0.42
N GLY A 371 -13.19 -2.27 1.24
CA GLY A 371 -12.81 -2.50 2.63
C GLY A 371 -11.48 -3.24 2.82
N GLY A 372 -10.99 -3.96 1.81
CA GLY A 372 -9.70 -4.65 1.89
C GLY A 372 -8.51 -3.83 1.42
N VAL A 373 -8.74 -2.85 0.54
CA VAL A 373 -7.66 -2.11 -0.14
C VAL A 373 -7.71 -0.60 0.03
N ARG A 374 -8.85 -0.01 0.42
CA ARG A 374 -8.97 1.42 0.69
C ARG A 374 -8.64 1.69 2.16
N VAL A 375 -7.62 2.50 2.38
CA VAL A 375 -7.03 2.74 3.70
C VAL A 375 -7.01 4.23 4.05
N PRO A 376 -6.86 4.61 5.33
CA PRO A 376 -6.59 6.00 5.68
C PRO A 376 -5.30 6.49 5.02
N GLY A 377 -5.29 7.74 4.57
CA GLY A 377 -4.11 8.41 4.04
C GLY A 377 -4.10 9.86 4.50
N ILE A 378 -3.14 10.24 5.35
CA ILE A 378 -3.00 11.59 5.89
C ILE A 378 -1.59 12.09 5.61
N ALA A 379 -1.48 13.20 4.89
CA ALA A 379 -0.21 13.88 4.66
C ALA A 379 -0.21 15.19 5.44
N TYR A 380 0.78 15.36 6.32
CA TYR A 380 0.93 16.52 7.18
C TYR A 380 2.31 17.16 7.03
N TRP A 381 2.36 18.46 6.78
CA TRP A 381 3.59 19.21 6.71
C TRP A 381 3.31 20.72 6.85
N PRO A 382 3.47 21.31 8.04
CA PRO A 382 3.17 22.72 8.26
C PRO A 382 3.96 23.65 7.31
N GLY A 383 3.26 24.62 6.74
CA GLY A 383 3.86 25.57 5.80
C GLY A 383 4.11 25.03 4.39
N MET A 384 4.00 23.71 4.19
CA MET A 384 4.17 23.06 2.88
C MET A 384 2.85 22.52 2.33
N ILE A 385 2.05 21.89 3.17
CA ILE A 385 0.71 21.39 2.85
C ILE A 385 -0.32 22.31 3.51
N LYS A 386 -1.25 22.82 2.72
CA LYS A 386 -2.35 23.66 3.21
C LYS A 386 -3.22 22.85 4.18
N ALA A 387 -3.42 23.39 5.39
CA ALA A 387 -4.23 22.76 6.42
C ALA A 387 -5.70 22.59 5.98
N GLY A 388 -6.35 21.54 6.46
CA GLY A 388 -7.76 21.25 6.22
C GLY A 388 -8.10 20.80 4.80
N ARG A 389 -7.10 20.47 3.96
CA ARG A 389 -7.36 19.92 2.63
C ARG A 389 -7.95 18.52 2.71
N GLN A 390 -8.87 18.28 1.78
CA GLN A 390 -9.46 16.95 1.58
C GLN A 390 -9.46 16.65 0.08
N SER A 391 -9.20 15.41 -0.29
CA SER A 391 -9.17 15.02 -1.69
C SER A 391 -9.62 13.58 -1.89
N ASP A 392 -10.40 13.34 -2.95
CA ASP A 392 -10.72 12.01 -3.48
C ASP A 392 -9.77 11.59 -4.62
N GLY A 393 -8.72 12.37 -4.87
CA GLY A 393 -7.67 12.04 -5.83
C GLY A 393 -7.01 10.71 -5.47
N LEU A 394 -6.79 9.87 -6.49
CA LEU A 394 -6.20 8.55 -6.30
C LEU A 394 -4.76 8.65 -5.78
N PHE A 395 -4.46 7.89 -4.76
CA PHE A 395 -3.12 7.71 -4.22
C PHE A 395 -2.89 6.20 -3.98
N ASP A 396 -1.86 5.65 -4.58
CA ASP A 396 -1.45 4.25 -4.38
C ASP A 396 -0.22 4.22 -3.47
N GLN A 397 -0.12 3.21 -2.64
CA GLN A 397 1.06 3.07 -1.78
C GLN A 397 2.37 2.91 -2.56
N CYS A 398 2.33 2.47 -3.82
CA CYS A 398 3.49 2.54 -4.71
C CYS A 398 4.01 3.99 -4.89
N ASP A 399 3.14 5.01 -4.77
CA ASP A 399 3.51 6.42 -4.88
C ASP A 399 4.43 6.89 -3.76
N MET A 400 4.45 6.14 -2.64
CA MET A 400 5.33 6.40 -1.50
C MET A 400 6.81 6.10 -1.78
N PHE A 401 7.13 5.51 -2.94
CA PHE A 401 8.51 5.40 -3.42
C PHE A 401 8.92 6.68 -4.17
N ASN A 402 8.16 7.08 -5.18
CA ASN A 402 8.51 8.21 -6.05
C ASN A 402 8.44 9.54 -5.31
N THR A 403 7.42 9.73 -4.47
CA THR A 403 7.13 11.02 -3.82
C THR A 403 8.23 11.45 -2.84
N PRO A 404 8.73 10.63 -1.90
CA PRO A 404 9.88 10.98 -1.06
C PRO A 404 11.16 11.23 -1.87
N LEU A 405 11.40 10.45 -2.95
CA LEU A 405 12.55 10.67 -3.83
C LEU A 405 12.47 12.02 -4.57
N SER A 406 11.28 12.43 -5.01
CA SER A 406 11.01 13.73 -5.61
C SER A 406 11.25 14.88 -4.60
N ILE A 407 10.73 14.72 -3.38
CA ILE A 407 10.92 15.70 -2.29
C ILE A 407 12.41 15.82 -1.92
N ALA A 408 13.15 14.72 -1.92
CA ALA A 408 14.59 14.70 -1.73
C ALA A 408 15.36 15.29 -2.93
N GLY A 409 14.74 15.39 -4.10
CA GLY A 409 15.36 15.88 -5.34
C GLY A 409 16.22 14.85 -6.05
N ILE A 410 15.87 13.56 -5.95
CA ILE A 410 16.63 12.43 -6.54
C ILE A 410 15.73 11.47 -7.34
N VAL A 411 14.51 11.85 -7.67
CA VAL A 411 13.58 11.01 -8.44
C VAL A 411 14.13 10.64 -9.83
N ASP A 412 14.97 11.46 -10.39
CA ASP A 412 15.70 11.23 -11.65
C ASP A 412 16.77 10.12 -11.58
N ARG A 413 17.12 9.68 -10.37
CA ARG A 413 18.04 8.54 -10.14
C ARG A 413 17.35 7.18 -10.19
N ILE A 414 16.04 7.12 -10.43
CA ILE A 414 15.33 5.85 -10.60
C ILE A 414 15.88 5.15 -11.84
N SER A 415 16.39 3.92 -11.64
CA SER A 415 17.02 3.14 -12.70
C SER A 415 16.00 2.64 -13.73
N PRO A 416 16.31 2.67 -15.05
CA PRO A 416 15.43 2.16 -16.10
C PRO A 416 15.42 0.62 -16.22
N ASP A 417 16.13 -0.10 -15.36
CA ASP A 417 16.27 -1.56 -15.38
C ASP A 417 15.01 -2.30 -14.88
N ARG A 418 14.06 -1.58 -14.29
CA ARG A 418 12.82 -2.12 -13.73
C ARG A 418 11.64 -1.19 -13.97
N TYR A 419 10.43 -1.73 -13.95
CA TYR A 419 9.22 -0.94 -14.02
C TYR A 419 8.79 -0.45 -12.63
N ILE A 420 8.48 0.83 -12.53
CA ILE A 420 7.95 1.47 -11.32
C ILE A 420 6.47 1.77 -11.55
N ASP A 421 5.60 1.18 -10.74
CA ASP A 421 4.15 1.40 -10.76
C ASP A 421 3.75 2.66 -9.96
N GLY A 422 4.66 3.19 -9.14
CA GLY A 422 4.49 4.43 -8.41
C GLY A 422 4.50 5.66 -9.32
N VAL A 423 3.72 6.67 -8.94
CA VAL A 423 3.66 7.99 -9.57
C VAL A 423 4.16 9.04 -8.59
N ASP A 424 4.90 10.05 -9.08
CA ASP A 424 5.29 11.18 -8.24
C ASP A 424 4.07 12.06 -7.89
N GLN A 425 3.74 12.11 -6.62
CA GLN A 425 2.64 12.88 -6.06
C GLN A 425 3.09 14.14 -5.28
N ALA A 426 4.37 14.52 -5.37
CA ALA A 426 4.87 15.70 -4.65
C ALA A 426 4.08 16.97 -5.02
N GLY A 427 3.78 17.16 -6.32
CA GLY A 427 2.93 18.27 -6.77
C GLY A 427 1.51 18.20 -6.19
N PHE A 428 0.92 17.00 -6.12
CA PHE A 428 -0.40 16.80 -5.53
C PHE A 428 -0.43 17.14 -4.03
N LEU A 429 0.58 16.70 -3.29
CA LEU A 429 0.63 16.95 -1.85
C LEU A 429 0.91 18.42 -1.52
N LEU A 430 1.85 19.04 -2.22
CA LEU A 430 2.42 20.33 -1.83
C LEU A 430 1.72 21.55 -2.45
N ALA A 431 1.11 21.45 -3.63
CA ALA A 431 0.36 22.56 -4.20
C ALA A 431 -0.95 22.78 -3.44
N ASP A 432 -1.33 24.04 -3.23
CA ASP A 432 -2.50 24.41 -2.41
C ASP A 432 -3.82 23.83 -2.96
N ASP A 433 -3.95 23.79 -4.30
CA ASP A 433 -5.07 23.20 -5.01
C ASP A 433 -4.63 21.95 -5.81
N GLY A 434 -3.63 21.23 -5.29
CA GLY A 434 -3.05 20.06 -5.93
C GLY A 434 -4.08 18.96 -6.17
N GLN A 435 -3.97 18.33 -7.34
CA GLN A 435 -4.79 17.19 -7.79
C GLN A 435 -3.87 16.02 -8.09
N SER A 436 -4.38 14.80 -7.89
CA SER A 436 -3.60 13.59 -8.15
C SER A 436 -3.09 13.53 -9.59
N CYS A 437 -1.85 13.04 -9.73
CA CYS A 437 -1.25 12.69 -11.02
C CYS A 437 -1.58 11.25 -11.44
N ARG A 438 -2.21 10.46 -10.56
CA ARG A 438 -2.56 9.06 -10.82
C ARG A 438 -3.91 8.95 -11.50
N ASP A 439 -3.99 8.09 -12.49
CA ASP A 439 -5.19 7.86 -13.31
C ASP A 439 -5.90 6.55 -12.92
N ILE A 440 -5.16 5.52 -12.51
CA ILE A 440 -5.69 4.18 -12.24
C ILE A 440 -5.03 3.50 -11.05
N ILE A 441 -5.78 2.65 -10.36
CA ILE A 441 -5.31 1.71 -9.34
C ILE A 441 -5.54 0.28 -9.84
N PHE A 442 -4.51 -0.56 -9.80
CA PHE A 442 -4.60 -1.99 -10.11
C PHE A 442 -4.64 -2.80 -8.81
N MET A 443 -5.58 -3.72 -8.70
CA MET A 443 -5.81 -4.52 -7.51
C MET A 443 -5.58 -6.00 -7.80
N TYR A 444 -4.58 -6.55 -7.15
CA TYR A 444 -4.17 -7.94 -7.32
C TYR A 444 -4.53 -8.78 -6.10
N SER A 445 -4.97 -10.00 -6.33
CA SER A 445 -4.90 -11.08 -5.36
C SER A 445 -3.77 -11.98 -5.83
N GLU A 446 -2.70 -12.04 -5.06
CA GLU A 446 -1.46 -12.68 -5.46
C GLU A 446 -0.99 -12.21 -6.87
N ASN A 447 -0.91 -13.12 -7.83
CA ASN A 447 -0.56 -12.82 -9.22
C ASN A 447 -1.77 -12.54 -10.13
N THR A 448 -2.98 -12.57 -9.61
CA THR A 448 -4.21 -12.40 -10.38
C THR A 448 -4.72 -10.96 -10.28
N LEU A 449 -4.81 -10.26 -11.41
CA LEU A 449 -5.52 -8.98 -11.48
C LEU A 449 -7.02 -9.24 -11.30
N THR A 450 -7.58 -8.78 -10.19
CA THR A 450 -8.98 -9.00 -9.83
C THR A 450 -9.87 -7.81 -10.13
N ALA A 451 -9.35 -6.60 -9.90
CA ALA A 451 -10.07 -5.36 -10.14
C ALA A 451 -9.13 -4.22 -10.53
N ALA A 452 -9.70 -3.16 -11.09
CA ALA A 452 -9.02 -1.89 -11.27
C ALA A 452 -10.00 -0.73 -11.05
N ARG A 453 -9.52 0.36 -10.46
CA ARG A 453 -10.27 1.61 -10.28
C ARG A 453 -9.71 2.70 -11.19
N TRP A 454 -10.56 3.26 -12.05
CA TRP A 454 -10.31 4.44 -12.86
C TRP A 454 -11.30 5.53 -12.48
N MET A 455 -10.83 6.67 -12.01
CA MET A 455 -11.69 7.73 -11.47
C MET A 455 -12.64 7.18 -10.38
N GLU A 456 -13.96 7.36 -10.55
CA GLU A 456 -14.98 6.79 -9.68
C GLU A 456 -15.43 5.38 -10.05
N PHE A 457 -14.95 4.83 -11.18
CA PHE A 457 -15.36 3.51 -11.65
C PHE A 457 -14.40 2.42 -11.22
N LYS A 458 -14.94 1.39 -10.57
CA LYS A 458 -14.21 0.18 -10.24
C LYS A 458 -14.77 -1.00 -11.02
N VAL A 459 -13.89 -1.69 -11.71
CA VAL A 459 -14.21 -2.83 -12.57
C VAL A 459 -13.62 -4.08 -11.95
N HIS A 460 -14.46 -5.08 -11.71
CA HIS A 460 -14.04 -6.39 -11.21
C HIS A 460 -14.19 -7.45 -12.28
N TRP A 461 -13.14 -8.24 -12.49
CA TRP A 461 -13.14 -9.48 -13.30
C TRP A 461 -13.31 -10.70 -12.41
N ARG A 462 -12.83 -10.59 -11.17
CA ARG A 462 -12.96 -11.61 -10.13
C ARG A 462 -13.32 -10.96 -8.81
N VAL A 463 -14.07 -11.68 -8.00
CA VAL A 463 -14.54 -11.21 -6.69
C VAL A 463 -14.36 -12.29 -5.64
N PHE A 464 -14.15 -11.87 -4.42
CA PHE A 464 -14.20 -12.75 -3.27
C PHE A 464 -15.64 -12.98 -2.83
N LEU A 465 -16.06 -14.24 -2.69
CA LEU A 465 -17.38 -14.60 -2.19
C LEU A 465 -17.51 -14.32 -0.69
N ASN A 466 -16.43 -14.52 0.06
CA ASN A 466 -16.36 -14.25 1.48
C ASN A 466 -15.75 -12.85 1.74
N GLN A 467 -16.07 -12.28 2.89
CA GLN A 467 -15.61 -10.94 3.27
C GLN A 467 -14.43 -10.95 4.25
N ALA A 468 -14.05 -12.14 4.76
CA ALA A 468 -13.04 -12.30 5.78
C ALA A 468 -11.78 -13.03 5.26
N VAL A 469 -10.60 -12.65 5.76
CA VAL A 469 -9.29 -13.12 5.28
C VAL A 469 -9.10 -14.62 5.37
N ARG A 470 -9.50 -15.25 6.48
CA ARG A 470 -9.34 -16.70 6.68
C ARG A 470 -10.11 -17.55 5.68
N ARG A 471 -11.22 -16.99 5.17
CA ARG A 471 -12.06 -17.66 4.18
C ARG A 471 -11.62 -17.35 2.75
N ASN A 472 -10.74 -16.38 2.56
CA ASN A 472 -10.23 -15.96 1.26
C ASN A 472 -8.83 -16.51 0.95
N LEU A 473 -8.20 -17.22 1.89
CA LEU A 473 -6.98 -18.01 1.65
C LEU A 473 -7.26 -19.31 0.88
N ASP A 474 -8.54 -19.64 0.68
CA ASP A 474 -8.96 -20.74 -0.18
C ASP A 474 -9.20 -20.20 -1.61
N GLU A 475 -8.48 -20.71 -2.59
CA GLU A 475 -8.61 -20.37 -4.02
C GLU A 475 -10.06 -20.47 -4.54
N ASN A 476 -10.88 -21.31 -3.94
CA ASN A 476 -12.30 -21.47 -4.28
C ASN A 476 -13.17 -20.27 -3.90
N THR A 477 -12.65 -19.31 -3.12
CA THR A 477 -13.39 -18.11 -2.76
C THR A 477 -13.25 -16.98 -3.78
N LEU A 478 -12.22 -17.03 -4.64
CA LEU A 478 -12.00 -16.07 -5.71
C LEU A 478 -12.64 -16.55 -7.00
N VAL A 479 -13.79 -16.01 -7.35
CA VAL A 479 -14.58 -16.43 -8.50
C VAL A 479 -14.58 -15.41 -9.63
N GLN A 480 -14.65 -15.89 -10.87
CA GLN A 480 -14.86 -15.03 -12.03
C GLN A 480 -16.31 -14.54 -12.06
N VAL A 481 -16.53 -13.26 -12.34
CA VAL A 481 -17.86 -12.63 -12.29
C VAL A 481 -18.76 -12.91 -13.50
N GLY A 482 -18.40 -13.79 -14.38
CA GLY A 482 -19.16 -14.14 -15.59
C GLY A 482 -18.48 -13.64 -16.86
N ILE A 483 -19.25 -13.47 -17.94
CA ILE A 483 -18.71 -13.06 -19.26
C ILE A 483 -18.34 -11.57 -19.27
N ALA A 484 -19.16 -10.72 -18.65
CA ALA A 484 -18.90 -9.28 -18.53
C ALA A 484 -18.39 -8.95 -17.11
N PRO A 485 -17.45 -8.02 -16.97
CA PRO A 485 -16.99 -7.58 -15.67
C PRO A 485 -18.08 -6.83 -14.90
N TRP A 486 -18.00 -6.87 -13.57
CA TRP A 486 -18.85 -6.03 -12.74
C TRP A 486 -18.29 -4.62 -12.66
N VAL A 487 -19.14 -3.63 -12.77
CA VAL A 487 -18.76 -2.21 -12.67
C VAL A 487 -19.53 -1.54 -11.55
N TYR A 488 -18.81 -0.80 -10.73
CA TYR A 488 -19.36 0.03 -9.66
C TYR A 488 -18.95 1.48 -9.85
N ASN A 489 -19.87 2.41 -9.63
CA ASN A 489 -19.54 3.82 -9.44
C ASN A 489 -19.40 4.05 -7.92
N LEU A 490 -18.19 4.23 -7.45
CA LEU A 490 -17.90 4.32 -6.01
C LEU A 490 -18.40 5.61 -5.34
N HIS A 491 -18.76 6.65 -6.10
CA HIS A 491 -19.44 7.82 -5.55
C HIS A 491 -20.92 7.56 -5.26
N MET A 492 -21.56 6.70 -6.06
CA MET A 492 -22.97 6.32 -5.89
C MET A 492 -23.15 5.07 -5.02
N ASP A 493 -22.20 4.15 -5.09
CA ASP A 493 -22.20 2.86 -4.39
C ASP A 493 -20.81 2.55 -3.80
N PRO A 494 -20.41 3.29 -2.75
CA PRO A 494 -19.10 3.08 -2.11
C PRO A 494 -18.98 1.73 -1.42
N LYS A 495 -20.10 1.02 -1.22
CA LYS A 495 -20.14 -0.32 -0.61
C LYS A 495 -20.15 -1.46 -1.63
N GLU A 496 -20.06 -1.16 -2.91
CA GLU A 496 -20.03 -2.17 -3.98
C GLU A 496 -21.17 -3.22 -3.87
N GLN A 497 -22.39 -2.74 -3.58
CA GLN A 497 -23.55 -3.61 -3.33
C GLN A 497 -24.33 -3.94 -4.58
N ALA A 498 -24.39 -3.00 -5.54
CA ALA A 498 -25.18 -3.11 -6.74
C ALA A 498 -24.34 -2.89 -7.99
N SER A 499 -23.84 -3.97 -8.59
CA SER A 499 -23.18 -3.88 -9.89
C SER A 499 -24.15 -3.31 -10.94
N GLN A 500 -23.80 -2.17 -11.50
CA GLN A 500 -24.62 -1.45 -12.49
C GLN A 500 -24.11 -1.64 -13.93
N GLY A 501 -23.32 -2.71 -14.17
CA GLY A 501 -22.45 -2.86 -15.33
C GLY A 501 -23.10 -2.80 -16.70
N HIS A 502 -24.39 -3.06 -16.83
CA HIS A 502 -24.92 -3.30 -18.17
C HIS A 502 -25.65 -2.13 -18.83
N LEU A 503 -25.98 -1.04 -18.14
CA LEU A 503 -26.82 -0.01 -18.73
C LEU A 503 -26.35 1.43 -18.54
N ARG A 504 -25.56 1.73 -17.51
CA ARG A 504 -25.17 3.12 -17.22
C ARG A 504 -23.66 3.38 -17.34
N PHE A 505 -22.82 2.38 -17.07
CA PHE A 505 -21.37 2.57 -16.89
C PHE A 505 -20.54 1.74 -17.86
N GLU A 506 -21.13 1.09 -18.85
CA GLU A 506 -20.43 0.32 -19.89
C GLU A 506 -19.34 1.13 -20.60
N TRP A 507 -19.54 2.42 -20.77
CA TRP A 507 -18.57 3.32 -21.39
C TRP A 507 -17.24 3.43 -20.60
N GLY A 508 -17.28 3.17 -19.29
CA GLY A 508 -16.07 3.13 -18.43
C GLY A 508 -15.23 1.87 -18.65
N ILE A 509 -15.85 0.75 -19.04
CA ILE A 509 -15.15 -0.53 -19.22
C ILE A 509 -14.03 -0.42 -20.25
N PRO A 510 -14.24 0.09 -21.47
CA PRO A 510 -13.17 0.23 -22.47
C PRO A 510 -12.00 1.09 -21.97
N GLN A 511 -12.26 2.11 -21.17
CA GLN A 511 -11.25 2.99 -20.60
C GLN A 511 -10.35 2.24 -19.63
N VAL A 512 -10.94 1.43 -18.74
CA VAL A 512 -10.21 0.57 -17.82
C VAL A 512 -9.45 -0.52 -18.58
N MET A 513 -10.08 -1.18 -19.57
CA MET A 513 -9.46 -2.23 -20.37
C MET A 513 -8.26 -1.73 -21.17
N GLN A 514 -8.30 -0.51 -21.71
CA GLN A 514 -7.16 0.11 -22.40
C GLN A 514 -5.95 0.23 -21.45
N ARG A 515 -6.18 0.70 -20.22
CA ARG A 515 -5.15 0.85 -19.20
C ARG A 515 -4.60 -0.49 -18.73
N VAL A 516 -5.49 -1.47 -18.52
CA VAL A 516 -5.10 -2.85 -18.19
C VAL A 516 -4.28 -3.48 -19.31
N GLY A 517 -4.65 -3.27 -20.57
CA GLY A 517 -3.88 -3.73 -21.72
C GLY A 517 -2.46 -3.15 -21.73
N ARG A 518 -2.34 -1.84 -21.49
CA ARG A 518 -1.05 -1.16 -21.38
C ARG A 518 -0.22 -1.68 -20.19
N HIS A 519 -0.85 -1.85 -19.03
CA HIS A 519 -0.21 -2.41 -17.84
C HIS A 519 0.31 -3.83 -18.10
N ASN A 520 -0.51 -4.71 -18.70
CA ASN A 520 -0.11 -6.08 -19.02
C ASN A 520 1.07 -6.13 -20.00
N ALA A 521 1.11 -5.23 -21.00
CA ALA A 521 2.22 -5.14 -21.95
C ALA A 521 3.56 -4.81 -21.28
N THR A 522 3.55 -4.16 -20.11
CA THR A 522 4.79 -3.88 -19.36
C THR A 522 5.49 -5.16 -18.87
N PHE A 523 4.75 -6.24 -18.65
CA PHE A 523 5.32 -7.53 -18.19
C PHE A 523 6.11 -8.26 -19.29
N GLU A 524 5.94 -7.91 -20.56
CA GLU A 524 6.77 -8.46 -21.64
C GLU A 524 8.22 -7.97 -21.50
N ARG A 525 8.40 -6.71 -21.15
CA ARG A 525 9.71 -6.09 -20.95
C ARG A 525 10.26 -6.24 -19.54
N PHE A 526 9.37 -6.21 -18.55
CA PHE A 526 9.70 -6.28 -17.13
C PHE A 526 8.92 -7.44 -16.49
N PRO A 527 9.37 -8.69 -16.69
CA PRO A 527 8.64 -9.87 -16.28
C PRO A 527 8.48 -9.95 -14.77
N ARG A 528 7.48 -10.70 -14.35
CA ARG A 528 7.24 -11.03 -12.93
C ARG A 528 8.39 -11.87 -12.40
N LYS A 529 8.77 -11.64 -11.13
CA LYS A 529 9.69 -12.54 -10.43
C LYS A 529 8.94 -13.73 -9.84
N ASP A 530 9.52 -14.91 -9.99
CA ASP A 530 9.15 -16.08 -9.22
C ASP A 530 10.20 -16.26 -8.13
N ILE A 531 9.79 -16.12 -6.87
CA ILE A 531 10.66 -16.27 -5.71
C ILE A 531 10.42 -17.61 -4.99
N GLY A 532 9.64 -18.50 -5.60
CA GLY A 532 9.38 -19.85 -5.10
C GLY A 532 8.60 -19.91 -3.78
N LEU A 533 7.87 -18.85 -3.44
CA LEU A 533 6.84 -18.93 -2.41
C LEU A 533 5.70 -19.79 -3.00
N ARG A 534 5.61 -21.04 -2.56
CA ARG A 534 4.55 -21.95 -3.01
C ARG A 534 3.19 -21.41 -2.52
N GLN A 535 2.22 -21.51 -3.41
CA GLN A 535 0.81 -21.26 -3.11
C GLN A 535 0.27 -22.32 -2.15
#